data_38a448aeb236b5d48e1eecacd64ae400
#
_entry.id   38a448aeb236b5d48e1eecacd64ae400
#
_cell.length_a   1.000
_cell.length_b   1.000
_cell.length_c   1.000
_cell.angle_alpha   90.00
_cell.angle_beta   90.00
_cell.angle_gamma   90.00
#
_symmetry.space_group_name_H-M   'P 1'
#
loop_
_entity.id
_entity.type
_entity.pdbx_description
1 polymer ?
#
loop_
_entity_poly.entity_id
_entity_poly.type
_entity_poly.pdbx_seq_one_letter_code
_entity_poly.pdbx_strand_id
1 'polypeptide(L)'
;MFEKTTLKDWENLVQKQLKTDDIYAVLQKENLEGISVKPYYGAGGASLPVLPKMEESTQLVSYFDENLESEVFAFLLDENVENLSEKLVFINNKDLAEHILVEENNRYISLVDPIEDIQHAGLDEQLTRELLAKNFERNICIDVSLHQNAGASIVQQLAFALAKAKELTEKFGSEVLSKLSFRFAVGANYFFEIAKIRAFKLLFNEFSKEFGLDLWPYIFAETSKRNKSISDSENNLIRSTLEISAAMIGGADAVYNHDFRIENANSLSREISFKQQIVLAYESIVNVFEDAANGSYYVEEITRQFAEKAWKLFLDLEADGGFITAISTGKIQKMVYDQATEEQRWVAEGKIKLIGVNLYPAKEATKSIEQLYDSSRIKAVRLAEMFE
;
A
#
# COMPACT_ATOMS: atom_id res chain seq x y z
N MET A 1 28.48 36.86 0.65
CA MET A 1 28.31 35.62 -0.13
C MET A 1 28.77 34.51 0.79
N PHE A 2 27.93 33.51 1.10
CA PHE A 2 28.34 32.40 1.94
C PHE A 2 29.29 31.50 1.16
N GLU A 3 30.32 30.94 1.80
CA GLU A 3 31.17 29.93 1.18
C GLU A 3 30.35 28.70 0.81
N LYS A 4 30.62 28.14 -0.36
CA LYS A 4 29.98 26.91 -0.81
C LYS A 4 30.56 25.75 0.01
N THR A 5 29.75 25.17 0.89
CA THR A 5 30.09 23.95 1.62
C THR A 5 29.74 22.72 0.77
N THR A 6 30.62 21.71 0.81
CA THR A 6 30.43 20.43 0.12
C THR A 6 29.93 19.35 1.10
N LEU A 7 29.44 18.22 0.57
CA LEU A 7 29.10 17.06 1.39
C LEU A 7 30.32 16.59 2.21
N LYS A 8 31.53 16.65 1.63
CA LYS A 8 32.75 16.26 2.32
C LYS A 8 33.09 17.19 3.48
N ASP A 9 32.81 18.48 3.38
CA ASP A 9 33.00 19.43 4.49
C ASP A 9 32.06 19.10 5.66
N TRP A 10 30.80 18.73 5.35
CA TRP A 10 29.84 18.26 6.32
C TRP A 10 30.30 16.93 6.97
N GLU A 11 30.70 15.94 6.16
CA GLU A 11 31.23 14.66 6.66
C GLU A 11 32.40 14.86 7.63
N ASN A 12 33.37 15.69 7.26
CA ASN A 12 34.55 16.00 8.09
C ASN A 12 34.14 16.69 9.42
N LEU A 13 33.13 17.55 9.39
CA LEU A 13 32.63 18.23 10.60
C LEU A 13 31.96 17.21 11.53
N VAL A 14 31.09 16.35 10.97
CA VAL A 14 30.35 15.33 11.73
C VAL A 14 31.31 14.27 12.30
N GLN A 15 32.32 13.83 11.54
CA GLN A 15 33.35 12.94 12.03
C GLN A 15 34.05 13.50 13.29
N LYS A 16 34.43 14.78 13.26
CA LYS A 16 35.04 15.45 14.42
C LYS A 16 34.08 15.52 15.62
N GLN A 17 32.78 15.79 15.38
CA GLN A 17 31.81 15.91 16.45
C GLN A 17 31.48 14.54 17.08
N LEU A 18 31.26 13.51 16.26
CA LEU A 18 30.93 12.16 16.73
C LEU A 18 32.14 11.34 17.14
N LYS A 19 33.38 11.81 16.81
CA LYS A 19 34.64 11.10 17.08
C LYS A 19 34.64 9.67 16.53
N THR A 20 34.14 9.51 15.31
CA THR A 20 34.06 8.22 14.61
C THR A 20 34.64 8.36 13.21
N ASP A 21 35.23 7.28 12.70
CA ASP A 21 35.73 7.23 11.32
C ASP A 21 34.64 6.88 10.34
N ASP A 22 33.54 6.23 10.79
CA ASP A 22 32.38 5.87 10.01
C ASP A 22 31.10 6.56 10.55
N ILE A 23 30.81 7.74 10.01
CA ILE A 23 29.62 8.52 10.38
C ILE A 23 28.32 7.86 9.91
N TYR A 24 28.35 7.13 8.81
CA TYR A 24 27.18 6.48 8.25
C TYR A 24 26.74 5.28 9.10
N ALA A 25 27.67 4.49 9.60
CA ALA A 25 27.36 3.42 10.55
C ALA A 25 26.69 3.93 11.84
N VAL A 26 27.06 5.15 12.30
CA VAL A 26 26.48 5.75 13.51
C VAL A 26 25.13 6.44 13.24
N LEU A 27 24.98 7.10 12.09
CA LEU A 27 23.82 7.92 11.76
C LEU A 27 22.79 7.21 10.89
N GLN A 28 23.12 6.05 10.32
CA GLN A 28 22.18 5.25 9.53
C GLN A 28 21.04 4.77 10.43
N LYS A 29 19.79 5.00 9.99
CA LYS A 29 18.62 4.57 10.72
C LYS A 29 18.24 3.13 10.35
N GLU A 30 18.25 2.24 11.33
CA GLU A 30 17.72 0.88 11.18
C GLU A 30 16.23 0.91 10.81
N ASN A 31 15.83 -0.02 9.97
CA ASN A 31 14.44 -0.23 9.60
C ASN A 31 14.20 -1.70 9.21
N LEU A 32 12.94 -2.12 9.25
CA LEU A 32 12.54 -3.50 8.97
C LEU A 32 12.47 -3.85 7.47
N GLU A 33 12.61 -2.86 6.61
CA GLU A 33 12.64 -3.05 5.15
C GLU A 33 14.02 -3.45 4.63
N GLY A 34 15.03 -3.38 5.48
CA GLY A 34 16.42 -3.68 5.14
C GLY A 34 17.02 -2.73 4.11
N ILE A 35 16.48 -1.53 3.96
CA ILE A 35 17.03 -0.48 3.10
C ILE A 35 17.98 0.43 3.87
N SER A 36 18.88 1.09 3.14
CA SER A 36 19.84 2.03 3.75
C SER A 36 19.26 3.44 3.79
N VAL A 37 18.98 3.93 5.00
CA VAL A 37 18.53 5.31 5.20
C VAL A 37 19.70 6.16 5.71
N LYS A 38 20.23 7.00 4.83
CA LYS A 38 21.35 7.88 5.14
C LYS A 38 20.89 9.13 5.89
N PRO A 39 21.77 9.78 6.67
CA PRO A 39 21.42 11.01 7.38
C PRO A 39 21.26 12.23 6.47
N TYR A 40 21.77 12.18 5.24
CA TYR A 40 21.72 13.26 4.25
C TYR A 40 21.61 12.70 2.83
N TYR A 41 20.84 13.38 2.01
CA TYR A 41 20.66 13.11 0.59
C TYR A 41 20.86 14.41 -0.21
N GLY A 42 21.67 14.34 -1.26
CA GLY A 42 21.98 15.49 -2.11
C GLY A 42 22.02 15.11 -3.59
N ALA A 43 22.19 16.11 -4.43
CA ALA A 43 22.35 15.91 -5.88
C ALA A 43 23.56 15.01 -6.15
N GLY A 44 23.35 13.86 -6.74
CA GLY A 44 24.41 12.90 -7.07
C GLY A 44 23.93 11.61 -7.71
N GLY A 45 22.63 11.34 -7.70
CA GLY A 45 22.00 10.21 -8.38
C GLY A 45 21.33 10.62 -9.69
N ALA A 46 21.07 9.66 -10.57
CA ALA A 46 20.17 9.89 -11.71
C ALA A 46 18.77 10.16 -11.19
N SER A 47 18.13 11.24 -11.66
CA SER A 47 16.72 11.52 -11.36
C SER A 47 15.84 10.42 -11.95
N LEU A 48 14.82 10.02 -11.24
CA LEU A 48 13.78 9.16 -11.79
C LEU A 48 12.91 9.95 -12.78
N PRO A 49 12.30 9.30 -13.76
CA PRO A 49 11.30 9.95 -14.61
C PRO A 49 10.08 10.37 -13.76
N VAL A 50 9.30 11.31 -14.29
CA VAL A 50 7.96 11.60 -13.74
C VAL A 50 7.11 10.33 -13.89
N LEU A 51 6.46 9.92 -12.81
CA LEU A 51 5.65 8.71 -12.76
C LEU A 51 4.17 9.06 -12.90
N PRO A 52 3.53 8.72 -14.03
CA PRO A 52 2.17 9.15 -14.32
C PRO A 52 1.13 8.48 -13.40
N LYS A 53 0.00 9.16 -13.21
CA LYS A 53 -1.27 8.60 -12.72
C LYS A 53 -2.16 8.23 -13.91
N MET A 54 -3.07 7.31 -13.68
CA MET A 54 -4.10 6.95 -14.67
C MET A 54 -5.31 7.89 -14.60
N GLU A 55 -5.53 8.52 -13.45
CA GLU A 55 -6.55 9.55 -13.22
C GLU A 55 -5.95 10.96 -13.23
N GLU A 56 -6.68 11.95 -13.72
CA GLU A 56 -6.27 13.35 -13.72
C GLU A 56 -6.02 13.86 -12.30
N SER A 57 -6.89 13.45 -11.37
CA SER A 57 -6.73 13.67 -9.94
C SER A 57 -7.04 12.39 -9.17
N THR A 58 -6.43 12.21 -7.99
CA THR A 58 -6.73 11.05 -7.15
C THR A 58 -8.20 11.06 -6.76
N GLN A 59 -8.92 9.98 -7.06
CA GLN A 59 -10.34 9.80 -6.78
C GLN A 59 -10.57 9.57 -5.29
N LEU A 60 -11.51 10.32 -4.70
CA LEU A 60 -11.90 10.19 -3.30
C LEU A 60 -13.04 9.17 -3.21
N VAL A 61 -12.78 8.05 -2.57
CA VAL A 61 -13.70 6.92 -2.53
C VAL A 61 -14.42 6.84 -1.20
N SER A 62 -15.75 6.62 -1.25
CA SER A 62 -16.57 6.28 -0.09
C SER A 62 -17.50 5.12 -0.40
N TYR A 63 -17.96 4.42 0.64
CA TYR A 63 -19.17 3.60 0.49
C TYR A 63 -20.35 4.46 0.06
N PHE A 64 -21.30 3.84 -0.64
CA PHE A 64 -22.50 4.53 -1.03
C PHE A 64 -23.25 5.06 0.19
N ASP A 65 -23.57 6.36 0.17
CA ASP A 65 -24.40 7.05 1.15
C ASP A 65 -25.09 8.20 0.43
N GLU A 66 -26.43 8.17 0.38
CA GLU A 66 -27.23 9.19 -0.28
C GLU A 66 -26.96 10.62 0.22
N ASN A 67 -26.53 10.77 1.49
CA ASN A 67 -26.24 12.07 2.08
C ASN A 67 -24.88 12.64 1.62
N LEU A 68 -23.97 11.78 1.15
CA LEU A 68 -22.62 12.15 0.72
C LEU A 68 -22.44 12.10 -0.80
N GLU A 69 -23.47 11.69 -1.56
CA GLU A 69 -23.36 11.43 -3.01
C GLU A 69 -22.76 12.60 -3.79
N SER A 70 -23.10 13.84 -3.45
CA SER A 70 -22.58 15.03 -4.14
C SER A 70 -21.10 15.32 -3.86
N GLU A 71 -20.56 14.82 -2.75
CA GLU A 71 -19.19 15.08 -2.30
C GLU A 71 -18.21 13.97 -2.73
N VAL A 72 -18.73 12.80 -3.12
CA VAL A 72 -17.95 11.61 -3.46
C VAL A 72 -17.56 11.62 -4.92
N PHE A 73 -16.31 11.32 -5.24
CA PHE A 73 -15.85 11.18 -6.63
C PHE A 73 -16.03 9.76 -7.14
N ALA A 74 -15.95 8.77 -6.25
CA ALA A 74 -16.13 7.38 -6.58
C ALA A 74 -16.81 6.61 -5.44
N PHE A 75 -17.63 5.61 -5.80
CA PHE A 75 -18.27 4.72 -4.84
C PHE A 75 -17.55 3.39 -4.71
N LEU A 76 -17.48 2.88 -3.48
CA LEU A 76 -17.12 1.50 -3.19
C LEU A 76 -18.39 0.73 -2.84
N LEU A 77 -18.72 -0.29 -3.63
CA LEU A 77 -19.95 -1.08 -3.48
C LEU A 77 -19.66 -2.50 -3.00
N ASP A 78 -20.38 -2.92 -1.96
CA ASP A 78 -20.44 -4.30 -1.50
C ASP A 78 -21.79 -4.95 -1.85
N GLU A 79 -22.80 -4.15 -2.24
CA GLU A 79 -24.14 -4.57 -2.66
C GLU A 79 -24.61 -3.78 -3.87
N ASN A 80 -25.64 -4.28 -4.57
CA ASN A 80 -26.17 -3.61 -5.74
C ASN A 80 -26.93 -2.35 -5.36
N VAL A 81 -26.57 -1.23 -6.01
CA VAL A 81 -27.27 0.06 -5.89
C VAL A 81 -27.70 0.49 -7.29
N GLU A 82 -28.99 0.77 -7.45
CA GLU A 82 -29.55 1.22 -8.71
C GLU A 82 -29.55 2.75 -8.82
N ASN A 83 -29.50 3.25 -10.06
CA ASN A 83 -29.59 4.68 -10.38
C ASN A 83 -28.45 5.51 -9.73
N LEU A 84 -27.26 4.99 -9.71
CA LEU A 84 -26.09 5.78 -9.33
C LEU A 84 -25.93 6.96 -10.29
N SER A 85 -25.59 8.14 -9.75
CA SER A 85 -25.15 9.26 -10.59
C SER A 85 -23.89 8.86 -11.38
N GLU A 86 -23.58 9.60 -12.44
CA GLU A 86 -22.36 9.37 -13.26
C GLU A 86 -21.10 9.45 -12.38
N LYS A 87 -20.63 8.30 -11.93
CA LYS A 87 -19.49 8.14 -11.02
C LYS A 87 -18.59 6.99 -11.45
N LEU A 88 -17.38 7.01 -10.92
CA LEU A 88 -16.51 5.84 -10.90
C LEU A 88 -16.99 4.90 -9.77
N VAL A 89 -17.11 3.62 -10.09
CA VAL A 89 -17.64 2.59 -9.20
C VAL A 89 -16.63 1.49 -9.00
N PHE A 90 -16.21 1.29 -7.75
CA PHE A 90 -15.38 0.18 -7.33
C PHE A 90 -16.23 -0.93 -6.76
N ILE A 91 -16.06 -2.15 -7.23
CA ILE A 91 -16.78 -3.34 -6.78
C ILE A 91 -15.89 -4.19 -5.92
N ASN A 92 -16.23 -4.32 -4.63
CA ASN A 92 -15.42 -4.97 -3.62
C ASN A 92 -15.88 -6.42 -3.30
N ASN A 93 -16.99 -6.86 -3.88
CA ASN A 93 -17.62 -8.15 -3.60
C ASN A 93 -17.64 -9.02 -4.84
N LYS A 94 -17.23 -10.31 -4.71
CA LYS A 94 -17.19 -11.29 -5.81
C LYS A 94 -18.58 -11.50 -6.40
N ASP A 95 -19.57 -11.81 -5.57
CA ASP A 95 -20.93 -12.12 -6.03
C ASP A 95 -21.55 -10.90 -6.75
N LEU A 96 -21.27 -9.69 -6.24
CA LEU A 96 -21.71 -8.46 -6.91
C LEU A 96 -21.01 -8.30 -8.27
N ALA A 97 -19.71 -8.51 -8.35
CA ALA A 97 -18.96 -8.37 -9.60
C ALA A 97 -19.44 -9.35 -10.69
N GLU A 98 -19.85 -10.54 -10.30
CA GLU A 98 -20.44 -11.53 -11.23
C GLU A 98 -21.82 -11.11 -11.76
N HIS A 99 -22.65 -10.49 -10.94
CA HIS A 99 -24.07 -10.26 -11.24
C HIS A 99 -24.46 -8.81 -11.54
N ILE A 100 -23.60 -7.82 -11.27
CA ILE A 100 -23.93 -6.41 -11.47
C ILE A 100 -24.27 -6.11 -12.93
N LEU A 101 -25.33 -5.32 -13.11
CA LEU A 101 -25.66 -4.71 -14.40
C LEU A 101 -24.86 -3.44 -14.58
N VAL A 102 -24.07 -3.40 -15.65
CA VAL A 102 -23.23 -2.25 -15.97
C VAL A 102 -24.07 -1.15 -16.61
N GLU A 103 -24.17 -0.01 -15.95
CA GLU A 103 -24.83 1.19 -16.50
C GLU A 103 -23.88 1.91 -17.47
N GLU A 104 -24.39 2.39 -18.63
CA GLU A 104 -23.56 2.97 -19.69
C GLU A 104 -22.79 4.23 -19.27
N ASN A 105 -23.37 5.01 -18.33
CA ASN A 105 -22.80 6.28 -17.90
C ASN A 105 -21.81 6.17 -16.74
N ASN A 106 -21.60 4.98 -16.19
CA ASN A 106 -20.70 4.74 -15.07
C ASN A 106 -19.44 3.99 -15.49
N ARG A 107 -18.32 4.32 -14.86
CA ARG A 107 -17.06 3.60 -15.01
C ARG A 107 -16.95 2.56 -13.89
N TYR A 108 -16.66 1.31 -14.22
CA TYR A 108 -16.57 0.23 -13.24
C TYR A 108 -15.15 -0.33 -13.15
N ILE A 109 -14.67 -0.48 -11.93
CA ILE A 109 -13.38 -1.12 -11.61
C ILE A 109 -13.64 -2.22 -10.58
N SER A 110 -13.22 -3.44 -10.88
CA SER A 110 -13.27 -4.54 -9.94
C SER A 110 -12.11 -4.44 -8.94
N LEU A 111 -12.41 -4.65 -7.66
CA LEU A 111 -11.43 -4.89 -6.58
C LEU A 111 -11.41 -6.36 -6.15
N VAL A 112 -11.88 -7.26 -7.00
CA VAL A 112 -11.89 -8.70 -6.76
C VAL A 112 -10.60 -9.32 -7.24
N ASP A 113 -9.88 -9.97 -6.33
CA ASP A 113 -8.69 -10.76 -6.62
C ASP A 113 -9.08 -12.24 -6.83
N PRO A 114 -8.85 -12.82 -8.01
CA PRO A 114 -9.14 -14.23 -8.26
C PRO A 114 -8.08 -15.20 -7.72
N ILE A 115 -6.96 -14.68 -7.19
CA ILE A 115 -5.92 -15.52 -6.58
C ILE A 115 -6.16 -15.60 -5.09
N GLU A 116 -6.66 -16.77 -4.65
CA GLU A 116 -6.87 -17.00 -3.22
C GLU A 116 -5.56 -17.37 -2.53
N ASP A 117 -5.24 -16.68 -1.46
CA ASP A 117 -4.00 -16.83 -0.70
C ASP A 117 -4.22 -17.12 0.80
N ILE A 118 -5.47 -17.34 1.23
CA ILE A 118 -5.84 -17.55 2.63
C ILE A 118 -6.01 -19.02 2.97
N GLN A 119 -6.87 -19.74 2.26
CA GLN A 119 -7.28 -21.13 2.60
C GLN A 119 -6.93 -22.14 1.52
N HIS A 120 -7.11 -21.79 0.27
CA HIS A 120 -6.91 -22.67 -0.88
C HIS A 120 -6.05 -21.93 -1.90
N ALA A 121 -4.73 -22.07 -1.77
CA ALA A 121 -3.81 -21.45 -2.72
C ALA A 121 -4.17 -21.84 -4.16
N GLY A 122 -4.54 -20.85 -4.97
CA GLY A 122 -4.87 -21.12 -6.35
C GLY A 122 -5.51 -19.93 -7.07
N LEU A 123 -5.55 -20.04 -8.37
CA LEU A 123 -6.22 -19.10 -9.27
C LEU A 123 -7.62 -19.63 -9.61
N ASP A 124 -8.65 -18.89 -9.29
CA ASP A 124 -10.02 -19.14 -9.75
C ASP A 124 -10.15 -18.73 -11.23
N GLU A 125 -9.88 -19.68 -12.12
CA GLU A 125 -9.92 -19.42 -13.56
C GLU A 125 -11.33 -19.12 -14.08
N GLN A 126 -12.38 -19.70 -13.47
CA GLN A 126 -13.76 -19.44 -13.87
C GLN A 126 -14.11 -18.01 -13.54
N LEU A 127 -13.92 -17.59 -12.30
CA LEU A 127 -14.12 -16.19 -11.88
C LEU A 127 -13.34 -15.23 -12.76
N THR A 128 -12.07 -15.53 -13.02
CA THR A 128 -11.23 -14.68 -13.88
C THR A 128 -11.84 -14.47 -15.26
N ARG A 129 -12.34 -15.55 -15.91
CA ARG A 129 -12.99 -15.46 -17.22
C ARG A 129 -14.29 -14.66 -17.16
N GLU A 130 -15.09 -14.84 -16.11
CA GLU A 130 -16.34 -14.10 -15.89
C GLU A 130 -16.08 -12.61 -15.71
N LEU A 131 -15.08 -12.26 -14.88
CA LEU A 131 -14.68 -10.86 -14.70
C LEU A 131 -14.15 -10.24 -16.00
N LEU A 132 -13.31 -10.94 -16.76
CA LEU A 132 -12.77 -10.45 -18.03
C LEU A 132 -13.85 -10.25 -19.10
N ALA A 133 -14.98 -10.95 -19.02
CA ALA A 133 -16.10 -10.79 -19.92
C ALA A 133 -16.97 -9.55 -19.62
N LYS A 134 -16.81 -8.92 -18.46
CA LYS A 134 -17.55 -7.70 -18.10
C LYS A 134 -17.00 -6.47 -18.81
N ASN A 135 -17.87 -5.52 -19.08
CA ASN A 135 -17.49 -4.21 -19.62
C ASN A 135 -16.97 -3.28 -18.49
N PHE A 136 -15.94 -3.73 -17.78
CA PHE A 136 -15.27 -2.92 -16.76
C PHE A 136 -14.02 -2.24 -17.34
N GLU A 137 -13.66 -1.10 -16.81
CA GLU A 137 -12.41 -0.42 -17.17
C GLU A 137 -11.20 -1.21 -16.68
N ARG A 138 -11.28 -1.74 -15.45
CA ARG A 138 -10.36 -2.72 -14.88
C ARG A 138 -11.16 -3.90 -14.34
N ASN A 139 -10.82 -5.08 -14.81
CA ASN A 139 -11.62 -6.27 -14.60
C ASN A 139 -11.19 -7.08 -13.38
N ILE A 140 -9.90 -7.03 -13.05
CA ILE A 140 -9.26 -7.87 -12.03
C ILE A 140 -8.44 -6.99 -11.12
N CYS A 141 -8.56 -7.19 -9.81
CA CYS A 141 -7.68 -6.57 -8.83
C CYS A 141 -6.61 -7.57 -8.37
N ILE A 142 -5.40 -7.08 -8.21
CA ILE A 142 -4.37 -7.75 -7.42
C ILE A 142 -4.35 -7.08 -6.06
N ASP A 143 -4.86 -7.77 -5.05
CA ASP A 143 -4.96 -7.25 -3.68
C ASP A 143 -3.80 -7.76 -2.82
N VAL A 144 -2.97 -6.83 -2.35
CA VAL A 144 -1.91 -7.09 -1.37
C VAL A 144 -2.14 -6.34 -0.06
N SER A 145 -3.31 -5.75 0.12
CA SER A 145 -3.66 -5.01 1.35
C SER A 145 -3.71 -5.94 2.57
N LEU A 146 -4.19 -7.17 2.39
CA LEU A 146 -4.17 -8.18 3.44
C LEU A 146 -2.76 -8.51 3.89
N HIS A 147 -1.82 -8.63 2.95
CA HIS A 147 -0.42 -8.93 3.29
C HIS A 147 0.19 -7.84 4.16
N GLN A 148 -0.04 -6.56 3.81
CA GLN A 148 0.39 -5.44 4.63
C GLN A 148 -0.26 -5.48 6.02
N ASN A 149 -1.56 -5.70 6.10
CA ASN A 149 -2.29 -5.78 7.37
C ASN A 149 -1.89 -7.02 8.20
N ALA A 150 -1.32 -8.05 7.57
CA ALA A 150 -0.72 -9.21 8.23
C ALA A 150 0.73 -8.97 8.66
N GLY A 151 1.37 -7.88 8.22
CA GLY A 151 2.72 -7.48 8.59
C GLY A 151 3.80 -7.77 7.56
N ALA A 152 3.43 -7.97 6.29
CA ALA A 152 4.40 -8.05 5.19
C ALA A 152 5.14 -6.72 5.02
N SER A 153 6.43 -6.78 4.75
CA SER A 153 7.25 -5.61 4.41
C SER A 153 6.81 -4.99 3.07
N ILE A 154 7.20 -3.75 2.82
CA ILE A 154 6.96 -3.07 1.54
C ILE A 154 7.56 -3.89 0.39
N VAL A 155 8.80 -4.37 0.58
CA VAL A 155 9.49 -5.22 -0.42
C VAL A 155 8.67 -6.47 -0.75
N GLN A 156 8.10 -7.14 0.27
CA GLN A 156 7.25 -8.32 0.09
C GLN A 156 5.96 -7.97 -0.66
N GLN A 157 5.27 -6.90 -0.27
CA GLN A 157 4.02 -6.46 -0.93
C GLN A 157 4.23 -6.20 -2.42
N LEU A 158 5.30 -5.49 -2.79
CA LEU A 158 5.64 -5.17 -4.17
C LEU A 158 5.95 -6.44 -4.99
N ALA A 159 6.76 -7.35 -4.43
CA ALA A 159 7.12 -8.60 -5.08
C ALA A 159 5.90 -9.53 -5.26
N PHE A 160 5.03 -9.63 -4.24
CA PHE A 160 3.81 -10.43 -4.33
C PHE A 160 2.84 -9.89 -5.38
N ALA A 161 2.70 -8.56 -5.48
CA ALA A 161 1.85 -7.95 -6.51
C ALA A 161 2.35 -8.30 -7.92
N LEU A 162 3.65 -8.26 -8.17
CA LEU A 162 4.23 -8.66 -9.47
C LEU A 162 4.07 -10.15 -9.73
N ALA A 163 4.32 -11.00 -8.73
CA ALA A 163 4.21 -12.45 -8.86
C ALA A 163 2.75 -12.88 -9.16
N LYS A 164 1.76 -12.27 -8.50
CA LYS A 164 0.34 -12.48 -8.84
C LYS A 164 0.02 -12.01 -10.28
N ALA A 165 0.55 -10.87 -10.71
CA ALA A 165 0.37 -10.40 -12.09
C ALA A 165 0.97 -11.36 -13.10
N LYS A 166 2.12 -11.98 -12.77
CA LYS A 166 2.78 -12.99 -13.61
C LYS A 166 1.93 -14.25 -13.77
N GLU A 167 1.35 -14.77 -12.69
CA GLU A 167 0.43 -15.93 -12.72
C GLU A 167 -0.75 -15.69 -13.68
N LEU A 168 -1.38 -14.51 -13.59
CA LEU A 168 -2.47 -14.14 -14.50
C LEU A 168 -1.99 -14.02 -15.96
N THR A 169 -0.82 -13.44 -16.17
CA THR A 169 -0.24 -13.25 -17.51
C THR A 169 0.09 -14.59 -18.18
N GLU A 170 0.64 -15.55 -17.44
CA GLU A 170 0.93 -16.89 -17.96
C GLU A 170 -0.32 -17.65 -18.35
N LYS A 171 -1.41 -17.47 -17.60
CA LYS A 171 -2.65 -18.20 -17.83
C LYS A 171 -3.57 -17.59 -18.88
N PHE A 172 -3.65 -16.25 -18.94
CA PHE A 172 -4.60 -15.51 -19.75
C PHE A 172 -3.97 -14.65 -20.86
N GLY A 173 -2.64 -14.67 -20.96
CA GLY A 173 -1.90 -13.86 -21.93
C GLY A 173 -1.59 -12.44 -21.42
N SER A 174 -0.64 -11.77 -22.07
CA SER A 174 -0.15 -10.46 -21.62
C SER A 174 -1.17 -9.33 -21.71
N GLU A 175 -2.22 -9.48 -22.50
CA GLU A 175 -3.28 -8.46 -22.62
C GLU A 175 -4.04 -8.25 -21.29
N VAL A 176 -4.04 -9.26 -20.39
CA VAL A 176 -4.64 -9.14 -19.07
C VAL A 176 -4.03 -8.01 -18.25
N LEU A 177 -2.75 -7.66 -18.47
CA LEU A 177 -2.06 -6.59 -17.75
C LEU A 177 -2.76 -5.23 -17.88
N SER A 178 -3.38 -4.95 -19.04
CA SER A 178 -4.15 -3.73 -19.27
C SER A 178 -5.48 -3.70 -18.52
N LYS A 179 -5.92 -4.85 -17.97
CA LYS A 179 -7.18 -5.04 -17.25
C LYS A 179 -7.02 -5.12 -15.75
N LEU A 180 -5.77 -4.96 -15.25
CA LEU A 180 -5.48 -5.04 -13.82
C LEU A 180 -5.67 -3.69 -13.12
N SER A 181 -6.15 -3.75 -11.89
CA SER A 181 -5.98 -2.75 -10.84
C SER A 181 -5.16 -3.36 -9.69
N PHE A 182 -4.54 -2.54 -8.87
CA PHE A 182 -3.71 -2.97 -7.74
C PHE A 182 -4.17 -2.30 -6.46
N ARG A 183 -4.45 -3.10 -5.43
CA ARG A 183 -4.90 -2.62 -4.13
C ARG A 183 -3.79 -2.74 -3.10
N PHE A 184 -3.42 -1.61 -2.52
CA PHE A 184 -2.41 -1.50 -1.47
C PHE A 184 -2.99 -0.87 -0.21
N ALA A 185 -2.69 -1.43 0.96
CA ALA A 185 -2.87 -0.72 2.21
C ALA A 185 -1.66 0.18 2.46
N VAL A 186 -1.88 1.38 3.01
CA VAL A 186 -0.86 2.41 3.28
C VAL A 186 -0.71 2.55 4.78
N GLY A 187 0.51 2.36 5.28
CA GLY A 187 0.84 2.32 6.71
C GLY A 187 1.46 3.61 7.25
N ALA A 188 2.14 3.48 8.38
CA ALA A 188 2.56 4.64 9.19
C ALA A 188 3.86 5.32 8.72
N ASN A 189 4.72 4.66 7.94
CA ASN A 189 6.00 5.25 7.55
C ASN A 189 5.84 6.14 6.32
N TYR A 190 5.52 7.40 6.54
CA TYR A 190 5.06 8.36 5.54
C TYR A 190 5.87 8.36 4.23
N PHE A 191 7.19 8.54 4.31
CA PHE A 191 8.04 8.61 3.11
C PHE A 191 8.26 7.23 2.47
N PHE A 192 8.24 6.16 3.26
CA PHE A 192 8.32 4.81 2.74
C PHE A 192 7.06 4.43 1.97
N GLU A 193 5.90 4.87 2.44
CA GLU A 193 4.63 4.63 1.75
C GLU A 193 4.52 5.43 0.44
N ILE A 194 5.00 6.67 0.40
CA ILE A 194 5.16 7.42 -0.85
C ILE A 194 6.07 6.64 -1.82
N ALA A 195 7.22 6.20 -1.34
CA ALA A 195 8.19 5.46 -2.14
C ALA A 195 7.68 4.09 -2.58
N LYS A 196 6.83 3.41 -1.79
CA LYS A 196 6.16 2.15 -2.15
C LYS A 196 5.34 2.29 -3.43
N ILE A 197 4.44 3.27 -3.47
CA ILE A 197 3.58 3.52 -4.63
C ILE A 197 4.42 3.86 -5.85
N ARG A 198 5.41 4.73 -5.70
CA ARG A 198 6.34 5.09 -6.77
C ARG A 198 7.16 3.90 -7.27
N ALA A 199 7.68 3.07 -6.35
CA ALA A 199 8.43 1.87 -6.70
C ALA A 199 7.58 0.86 -7.47
N PHE A 200 6.30 0.70 -7.07
CA PHE A 200 5.40 -0.18 -7.78
C PHE A 200 5.13 0.28 -9.23
N LYS A 201 4.97 1.58 -9.44
CA LYS A 201 4.82 2.12 -10.82
C LYS A 201 6.01 1.77 -11.70
N LEU A 202 7.23 1.98 -11.21
CA LEU A 202 8.44 1.59 -11.94
C LEU A 202 8.49 0.09 -12.23
N LEU A 203 8.24 -0.72 -11.21
CA LEU A 203 8.28 -2.17 -11.31
C LEU A 203 7.27 -2.72 -12.30
N PHE A 204 6.03 -2.26 -12.24
CA PHE A 204 4.98 -2.73 -13.15
C PHE A 204 5.22 -2.28 -14.59
N ASN A 205 5.70 -1.07 -14.79
CA ASN A 205 6.06 -0.59 -16.13
C ASN A 205 7.19 -1.43 -16.73
N GLU A 206 8.29 -1.66 -15.99
CA GLU A 206 9.37 -2.55 -16.45
C GLU A 206 8.88 -3.98 -16.68
N PHE A 207 8.06 -4.51 -15.78
CA PHE A 207 7.44 -5.83 -15.94
C PHE A 207 6.59 -5.91 -17.22
N SER A 208 5.78 -4.90 -17.53
CA SER A 208 4.95 -4.89 -18.74
C SER A 208 5.78 -4.85 -20.02
N LYS A 209 6.95 -4.20 -20.00
CA LYS A 209 7.87 -4.14 -21.14
C LYS A 209 8.45 -5.49 -21.51
N GLU A 210 8.61 -6.42 -20.57
CA GLU A 210 9.04 -7.80 -20.88
C GLU A 210 8.06 -8.53 -21.81
N PHE A 211 6.80 -8.06 -21.86
CA PHE A 211 5.76 -8.56 -22.76
C PHE A 211 5.53 -7.66 -23.99
N GLY A 212 6.41 -6.68 -24.23
CA GLY A 212 6.29 -5.74 -25.34
C GLY A 212 5.20 -4.67 -25.15
N LEU A 213 4.75 -4.46 -23.89
CA LEU A 213 3.76 -3.46 -23.52
C LEU A 213 4.44 -2.31 -22.77
N ASP A 214 3.83 -1.13 -22.79
CA ASP A 214 4.29 0.04 -22.01
C ASP A 214 3.11 0.55 -21.16
N LEU A 215 2.85 -0.15 -20.04
CA LEU A 215 1.69 0.07 -19.21
C LEU A 215 2.08 0.66 -17.86
N TRP A 216 1.19 1.49 -17.34
CA TRP A 216 1.25 1.98 -15.96
C TRP A 216 0.12 1.35 -15.13
N PRO A 217 0.37 1.07 -13.84
CA PRO A 217 -0.63 0.41 -13.00
C PRO A 217 -1.73 1.39 -12.58
N TYR A 218 -2.97 0.93 -12.51
CA TYR A 218 -4.03 1.62 -11.77
C TYR A 218 -3.94 1.24 -10.30
N ILE A 219 -3.69 2.20 -9.41
CA ILE A 219 -3.45 1.95 -7.99
C ILE A 219 -4.60 2.48 -7.14
N PHE A 220 -5.31 1.55 -6.49
CA PHE A 220 -6.26 1.81 -5.40
C PHE A 220 -5.53 1.69 -4.06
N ALA A 221 -5.47 2.76 -3.29
CA ALA A 221 -4.83 2.77 -1.98
C ALA A 221 -5.86 2.92 -0.86
N GLU A 222 -5.71 2.13 0.20
CA GLU A 222 -6.55 2.24 1.38
C GLU A 222 -5.71 2.44 2.65
N THR A 223 -6.30 3.02 3.69
CA THR A 223 -5.61 3.15 4.97
C THR A 223 -5.38 1.80 5.62
N SER A 224 -4.21 1.59 6.21
CA SER A 224 -3.88 0.35 6.92
C SER A 224 -4.72 0.16 8.19
N LYS A 225 -5.04 -1.10 8.50
CA LYS A 225 -5.61 -1.49 9.79
C LYS A 225 -4.51 -1.83 10.81
N ARG A 226 -3.28 -2.12 10.37
CA ARG A 226 -2.21 -2.66 11.19
C ARG A 226 -1.76 -1.75 12.34
N ASN A 227 -1.68 -0.46 12.11
CA ASN A 227 -1.23 0.53 13.10
C ASN A 227 -2.38 1.21 13.89
N LYS A 228 -3.60 0.72 13.75
CA LYS A 228 -4.78 1.29 14.42
C LYS A 228 -4.96 0.72 15.82
N SER A 229 -5.53 1.55 16.73
CA SER A 229 -5.89 1.17 18.09
C SER A 229 -7.40 1.29 18.28
N ILE A 230 -7.99 0.36 19.03
CA ILE A 230 -9.38 0.41 19.49
C ILE A 230 -9.49 1.31 20.71
N SER A 231 -8.55 1.16 21.64
CA SER A 231 -8.58 1.87 22.93
C SER A 231 -8.23 3.37 22.82
N ASP A 232 -7.71 3.82 21.69
CA ASP A 232 -7.36 5.23 21.39
C ASP A 232 -7.70 5.53 19.94
N SER A 233 -8.99 5.46 19.62
CA SER A 233 -9.50 5.57 18.25
C SER A 233 -9.34 6.96 17.65
N GLU A 234 -9.34 8.02 18.45
CA GLU A 234 -9.22 9.40 17.99
C GLU A 234 -7.84 9.66 17.34
N ASN A 235 -6.77 9.05 17.85
CA ASN A 235 -5.46 9.13 17.21
C ASN A 235 -5.42 8.41 15.85
N ASN A 236 -6.37 7.52 15.55
CA ASN A 236 -6.47 6.90 14.23
C ASN A 236 -6.82 7.94 13.16
N LEU A 237 -7.53 9.04 13.49
CA LEU A 237 -7.79 10.14 12.55
C LEU A 237 -6.48 10.73 12.03
N ILE A 238 -5.53 11.01 12.92
CA ILE A 238 -4.23 11.57 12.54
C ILE A 238 -3.45 10.55 11.69
N ARG A 239 -3.43 9.27 12.11
CA ARG A 239 -2.75 8.19 11.37
C ARG A 239 -3.31 8.07 9.96
N SER A 240 -4.62 7.98 9.82
CA SER A 240 -5.30 7.84 8.54
C SER A 240 -5.10 9.05 7.62
N THR A 241 -5.12 10.27 8.16
CA THR A 241 -4.84 11.49 7.37
C THR A 241 -3.45 11.43 6.72
N LEU A 242 -2.42 11.02 7.49
CA LEU A 242 -1.06 10.89 6.97
C LEU A 242 -0.95 9.76 5.93
N GLU A 243 -1.63 8.64 6.13
CA GLU A 243 -1.65 7.52 5.21
C GLU A 243 -2.26 7.90 3.86
N ILE A 244 -3.43 8.57 3.88
CA ILE A 244 -4.07 9.04 2.65
C ILE A 244 -3.21 10.10 1.95
N SER A 245 -2.65 11.05 2.71
CA SER A 245 -1.73 12.04 2.15
C SER A 245 -0.52 11.37 1.49
N ALA A 246 0.06 10.34 2.11
CA ALA A 246 1.16 9.59 1.53
C ALA A 246 0.75 8.87 0.23
N ALA A 247 -0.46 8.30 0.19
CA ALA A 247 -1.01 7.67 -1.00
C ALA A 247 -1.19 8.66 -2.16
N MET A 248 -1.80 9.83 -1.88
CA MET A 248 -2.02 10.89 -2.88
C MET A 248 -0.69 11.42 -3.44
N ILE A 249 0.27 11.74 -2.56
CA ILE A 249 1.59 12.25 -2.96
C ILE A 249 2.42 11.18 -3.70
N GLY A 250 2.25 9.91 -3.33
CA GLY A 250 2.85 8.77 -4.05
C GLY A 250 2.23 8.54 -5.43
N GLY A 251 1.11 9.19 -5.72
CA GLY A 251 0.43 9.14 -7.01
C GLY A 251 -0.54 7.96 -7.15
N ALA A 252 -1.23 7.56 -6.08
CA ALA A 252 -2.35 6.63 -6.18
C ALA A 252 -3.50 7.24 -7.00
N ASP A 253 -4.19 6.41 -7.80
CA ASP A 253 -5.29 6.84 -8.66
C ASP A 253 -6.59 7.00 -7.88
N ALA A 254 -6.78 6.18 -6.86
CA ALA A 254 -7.92 6.26 -5.95
C ALA A 254 -7.48 6.01 -4.51
N VAL A 255 -8.16 6.65 -3.56
CA VAL A 255 -7.91 6.46 -2.12
C VAL A 255 -9.20 6.18 -1.38
N TYR A 256 -9.12 5.25 -0.44
CA TYR A 256 -10.22 4.91 0.45
C TYR A 256 -9.75 4.97 1.91
N ASN A 257 -10.50 5.70 2.73
CA ASN A 257 -10.23 5.80 4.17
C ASN A 257 -11.18 4.92 4.97
N HIS A 258 -10.63 3.90 5.62
CA HIS A 258 -11.42 3.11 6.58
C HIS A 258 -11.92 3.98 7.73
N ASP A 259 -13.05 3.58 8.33
CA ASP A 259 -13.55 4.21 9.54
C ASP A 259 -12.46 4.21 10.62
N PHE A 260 -12.22 5.38 11.22
CA PHE A 260 -11.22 5.51 12.28
C PHE A 260 -11.58 4.72 13.54
N ARG A 261 -12.86 4.41 13.74
CA ARG A 261 -13.36 3.49 14.75
C ARG A 261 -13.39 2.08 14.19
N ILE A 262 -12.41 1.28 14.54
CA ILE A 262 -12.35 -0.13 14.08
C ILE A 262 -13.53 -0.93 14.60
N GLU A 263 -13.91 -0.67 15.84
CA GLU A 263 -15.10 -1.22 16.48
C GLU A 263 -16.12 -0.09 16.70
N ASN A 264 -17.41 -0.43 16.62
CA ASN A 264 -18.51 0.51 16.82
C ASN A 264 -18.52 1.69 15.82
N ALA A 265 -18.16 1.41 14.56
CA ALA A 265 -18.34 2.33 13.46
C ALA A 265 -19.80 2.79 13.33
N ASN A 266 -20.03 4.06 13.05
CA ASN A 266 -21.36 4.65 12.85
C ASN A 266 -21.34 5.67 11.70
N SER A 267 -22.50 6.19 11.32
CA SER A 267 -22.60 7.13 10.20
C SER A 267 -21.69 8.36 10.38
N LEU A 268 -21.64 8.94 11.57
CA LEU A 268 -20.80 10.10 11.87
C LEU A 268 -19.30 9.76 11.73
N SER A 269 -18.85 8.61 12.26
CA SER A 269 -17.43 8.25 12.16
C SER A 269 -17.01 7.94 10.73
N ARG A 270 -17.88 7.37 9.91
CA ARG A 270 -17.66 7.15 8.47
C ARG A 270 -17.60 8.49 7.72
N GLU A 271 -18.53 9.39 7.99
CA GLU A 271 -18.55 10.74 7.40
C GLU A 271 -17.24 11.49 7.74
N ILE A 272 -16.81 11.49 9.00
CA ILE A 272 -15.55 12.12 9.43
C ILE A 272 -14.36 11.50 8.68
N SER A 273 -14.30 10.16 8.59
CA SER A 273 -13.23 9.47 7.87
C SER A 273 -13.20 9.84 6.38
N PHE A 274 -14.35 9.99 5.75
CA PHE A 274 -14.41 10.46 4.38
C PHE A 274 -13.99 11.94 4.27
N LYS A 275 -14.43 12.81 5.17
CA LYS A 275 -14.09 14.24 5.17
C LYS A 275 -12.58 14.52 5.35
N GLN A 276 -11.80 13.60 5.91
CA GLN A 276 -10.34 13.72 5.90
C GLN A 276 -9.78 13.76 4.46
N GLN A 277 -10.35 12.97 3.55
CA GLN A 277 -9.97 13.01 2.12
C GLN A 277 -10.34 14.34 1.49
N ILE A 278 -11.52 14.88 1.82
CA ILE A 278 -12.00 16.18 1.32
C ILE A 278 -11.07 17.31 1.74
N VAL A 279 -10.65 17.34 3.00
CA VAL A 279 -9.69 18.35 3.52
C VAL A 279 -8.36 18.28 2.76
N LEU A 280 -7.83 17.09 2.54
CA LEU A 280 -6.60 16.89 1.78
C LEU A 280 -6.74 17.33 0.33
N ALA A 281 -7.89 17.08 -0.30
CA ALA A 281 -8.12 17.42 -1.71
C ALA A 281 -8.42 18.91 -1.91
N TYR A 282 -9.28 19.52 -1.09
CA TYR A 282 -9.78 20.88 -1.34
C TYR A 282 -9.04 21.97 -0.56
N GLU A 283 -8.54 21.67 0.64
CA GLU A 283 -7.80 22.66 1.42
C GLU A 283 -6.29 22.53 1.21
N SER A 284 -5.76 21.30 1.15
CA SER A 284 -4.33 21.02 0.99
C SER A 284 -3.93 20.83 -0.48
N ILE A 285 -4.88 20.56 -1.36
CA ILE A 285 -4.73 20.44 -2.83
C ILE A 285 -3.66 19.37 -3.21
N VAL A 286 -3.56 18.28 -2.46
CA VAL A 286 -2.52 17.27 -2.68
C VAL A 286 -2.92 16.17 -3.67
N ASN A 287 -4.19 16.10 -4.09
CA ASN A 287 -4.72 15.06 -4.96
C ASN A 287 -4.49 15.30 -6.45
N VAL A 288 -4.15 16.54 -6.86
CA VAL A 288 -4.04 16.94 -8.28
C VAL A 288 -2.67 16.72 -8.90
N PHE A 289 -1.64 16.51 -8.10
CA PHE A 289 -0.27 16.34 -8.60
C PHE A 289 -0.07 14.95 -9.17
N GLU A 290 0.58 14.87 -10.32
CA GLU A 290 0.94 13.61 -10.97
C GLU A 290 2.05 12.87 -10.22
N ASP A 291 3.12 13.57 -9.86
CA ASP A 291 4.26 13.03 -9.12
C ASP A 291 4.89 14.11 -8.23
N ALA A 292 4.20 14.46 -7.13
CA ALA A 292 4.61 15.51 -6.22
C ALA A 292 5.97 15.25 -5.53
N ALA A 293 6.39 14.00 -5.44
CA ALA A 293 7.64 13.59 -4.80
C ALA A 293 8.84 13.54 -5.77
N ASN A 294 8.62 13.82 -7.07
CA ASN A 294 9.68 13.85 -8.07
C ASN A 294 10.73 14.92 -7.74
N GLY A 295 12.01 14.57 -7.87
CA GLY A 295 13.14 15.45 -7.51
C GLY A 295 13.50 15.45 -6.02
N SER A 296 12.75 14.76 -5.16
CA SER A 296 13.16 14.55 -3.77
C SER A 296 14.23 13.47 -3.69
N TYR A 297 15.49 13.87 -3.50
CA TYR A 297 16.63 12.93 -3.46
C TYR A 297 16.43 11.77 -2.48
N TYR A 298 15.83 12.05 -1.34
CA TYR A 298 15.52 11.04 -0.33
C TYR A 298 14.48 10.05 -0.85
N VAL A 299 13.34 10.54 -1.33
CA VAL A 299 12.25 9.68 -1.80
C VAL A 299 12.66 8.88 -3.04
N GLU A 300 13.38 9.49 -3.97
CA GLU A 300 13.88 8.80 -5.17
C GLU A 300 14.86 7.67 -4.83
N GLU A 301 15.76 7.90 -3.87
CA GLU A 301 16.70 6.86 -3.44
C GLU A 301 15.99 5.69 -2.76
N ILE A 302 15.03 5.96 -1.86
CA ILE A 302 14.24 4.90 -1.23
C ILE A 302 13.38 4.16 -2.27
N THR A 303 12.78 4.88 -3.20
CA THR A 303 12.00 4.30 -4.31
C THR A 303 12.84 3.30 -5.09
N ARG A 304 14.09 3.68 -5.44
CA ARG A 304 15.01 2.81 -6.17
C ARG A 304 15.38 1.56 -5.36
N GLN A 305 15.72 1.73 -4.07
CA GLN A 305 16.06 0.60 -3.21
C GLN A 305 14.88 -0.38 -3.03
N PHE A 306 13.65 0.13 -2.89
CA PHE A 306 12.46 -0.71 -2.85
C PHE A 306 12.26 -1.46 -4.17
N ALA A 307 12.36 -0.78 -5.30
CA ALA A 307 12.20 -1.40 -6.61
C ALA A 307 13.24 -2.50 -6.84
N GLU A 308 14.51 -2.24 -6.57
CA GLU A 308 15.59 -3.22 -6.73
C GLU A 308 15.39 -4.46 -5.86
N LYS A 309 15.06 -4.27 -4.58
CA LYS A 309 14.85 -5.38 -3.64
C LYS A 309 13.59 -6.19 -3.98
N ALA A 310 12.52 -5.51 -4.33
CA ALA A 310 11.26 -6.18 -4.70
C ALA A 310 11.40 -6.95 -6.01
N TRP A 311 12.10 -6.39 -7.00
CA TRP A 311 12.40 -7.10 -8.24
C TRP A 311 13.20 -8.37 -7.98
N LYS A 312 14.25 -8.27 -7.15
CA LYS A 312 15.03 -9.45 -6.77
C LYS A 312 14.18 -10.51 -6.09
N LEU A 313 13.34 -10.12 -5.11
CA LEU A 313 12.46 -11.04 -4.41
C LEU A 313 11.43 -11.67 -5.38
N PHE A 314 10.90 -10.90 -6.31
CA PHE A 314 10.03 -11.40 -7.37
C PHE A 314 10.74 -12.50 -8.20
N LEU A 315 11.96 -12.25 -8.65
CA LEU A 315 12.75 -13.25 -9.40
C LEU A 315 13.04 -14.50 -8.56
N ASP A 316 13.32 -14.36 -7.26
CA ASP A 316 13.53 -15.48 -6.35
C ASP A 316 12.24 -16.31 -6.18
N LEU A 317 11.06 -15.68 -6.18
CA LEU A 317 9.76 -16.38 -6.15
C LEU A 317 9.49 -17.12 -7.47
N GLU A 318 9.78 -16.50 -8.62
CA GLU A 318 9.62 -17.14 -9.92
C GLU A 318 10.55 -18.35 -10.08
N ALA A 319 11.80 -18.26 -9.63
CA ALA A 319 12.73 -19.38 -9.64
C ALA A 319 12.26 -20.57 -8.79
N ASP A 320 11.45 -20.33 -7.77
CA ASP A 320 10.86 -21.34 -6.89
C ASP A 320 9.48 -21.85 -7.36
N GLY A 321 9.03 -21.43 -8.55
CA GLY A 321 7.79 -21.90 -9.19
C GLY A 321 6.60 -20.96 -9.06
N GLY A 322 6.82 -19.66 -8.79
CA GLY A 322 5.81 -18.61 -8.78
C GLY A 322 5.05 -18.46 -7.47
N PHE A 323 4.10 -17.50 -7.47
CA PHE A 323 3.35 -17.13 -6.27
C PHE A 323 2.46 -18.26 -5.75
N ILE A 324 1.71 -18.94 -6.64
CA ILE A 324 0.79 -20.03 -6.25
C ILE A 324 1.55 -21.19 -5.62
N THR A 325 2.72 -21.53 -6.15
CA THR A 325 3.58 -22.56 -5.56
C THR A 325 4.11 -22.11 -4.20
N ALA A 326 4.57 -20.87 -4.09
CA ALA A 326 5.12 -20.33 -2.85
C ALA A 326 4.07 -20.24 -1.72
N ILE A 327 2.79 -19.91 -2.05
CA ILE A 327 1.70 -19.90 -1.07
C ILE A 327 1.29 -21.32 -0.68
N SER A 328 1.20 -22.27 -1.64
CA SER A 328 0.82 -23.65 -1.37
C SER A 328 1.83 -24.41 -0.51
N THR A 329 3.11 -24.07 -0.61
CA THR A 329 4.19 -24.63 0.21
C THR A 329 4.38 -23.94 1.56
N GLY A 330 3.61 -22.88 1.85
CA GLY A 330 3.73 -22.10 3.09
C GLY A 330 4.89 -21.10 3.11
N LYS A 331 5.59 -20.91 1.99
CA LYS A 331 6.74 -19.98 1.91
C LYS A 331 6.31 -18.53 2.14
N ILE A 332 5.21 -18.08 1.49
CA ILE A 332 4.68 -16.72 1.66
C ILE A 332 4.22 -16.50 3.10
N GLN A 333 3.47 -17.45 3.67
CA GLN A 333 3.01 -17.37 5.06
C GLN A 333 4.18 -17.21 6.03
N LYS A 334 5.23 -18.02 5.84
CA LYS A 334 6.43 -17.91 6.69
C LYS A 334 7.14 -16.57 6.54
N MET A 335 7.28 -16.06 5.32
CA MET A 335 7.93 -14.76 5.07
C MET A 335 7.18 -13.62 5.77
N VAL A 336 5.83 -13.61 5.66
CA VAL A 336 4.98 -12.62 6.33
C VAL A 336 5.06 -12.78 7.85
N TYR A 337 5.01 -14.02 8.36
CA TYR A 337 5.12 -14.31 9.79
C TYR A 337 6.44 -13.81 10.38
N ASP A 338 7.57 -14.12 9.74
CA ASP A 338 8.90 -13.71 10.23
C ASP A 338 9.01 -12.18 10.30
N GLN A 339 8.51 -11.47 9.30
CA GLN A 339 8.48 -10.00 9.25
C GLN A 339 7.54 -9.42 10.33
N ALA A 340 6.33 -9.94 10.42
CA ALA A 340 5.30 -9.48 11.34
C ALA A 340 5.71 -9.64 12.80
N THR A 341 6.32 -10.79 13.14
CA THR A 341 6.77 -11.08 14.50
C THR A 341 7.97 -10.22 14.90
N GLU A 342 8.87 -9.90 13.97
CA GLU A 342 9.96 -8.96 14.23
C GLU A 342 9.44 -7.53 14.45
N GLU A 343 8.48 -7.09 13.63
CA GLU A 343 7.84 -5.78 13.81
C GLU A 343 7.12 -5.70 15.17
N GLN A 344 6.39 -6.76 15.54
CA GLN A 344 5.71 -6.83 16.85
C GLN A 344 6.71 -6.81 18.01
N ARG A 345 7.87 -7.44 17.85
CA ARG A 345 8.95 -7.40 18.83
C ARG A 345 9.50 -5.97 18.98
N TRP A 346 9.68 -5.25 17.89
CA TRP A 346 10.09 -3.83 17.94
C TRP A 346 9.06 -2.95 18.65
N VAL A 347 7.78 -3.25 18.51
CA VAL A 347 6.72 -2.56 19.24
C VAL A 347 6.80 -2.90 20.73
N ALA A 348 6.97 -4.18 21.10
CA ALA A 348 7.11 -4.62 22.48
C ALA A 348 8.33 -4.01 23.17
N GLU A 349 9.45 -3.86 22.44
CA GLU A 349 10.69 -3.24 22.94
C GLU A 349 10.64 -1.69 22.92
N GLY A 350 9.56 -1.08 22.42
CA GLY A 350 9.42 0.38 22.30
C GLY A 350 10.31 1.02 21.24
N LYS A 351 10.91 0.25 20.34
CA LYS A 351 11.60 0.76 19.13
C LYS A 351 10.60 1.39 18.16
N ILE A 352 9.46 0.74 17.96
CA ILE A 352 8.29 1.32 17.29
C ILE A 352 7.33 1.83 18.37
N LYS A 353 6.94 3.10 18.26
CA LYS A 353 6.11 3.79 19.24
C LYS A 353 4.72 4.01 18.69
N LEU A 354 3.71 3.58 19.44
CA LEU A 354 2.30 3.79 19.16
C LEU A 354 1.69 4.61 20.31
N ILE A 355 1.31 5.85 20.01
CA ILE A 355 0.67 6.74 20.99
C ILE A 355 -0.65 6.13 21.45
N GLY A 356 -0.90 6.18 22.76
CA GLY A 356 -2.10 5.57 23.35
C GLY A 356 -2.02 4.04 23.52
N VAL A 357 -0.91 3.41 23.09
CA VAL A 357 -0.68 1.96 23.15
C VAL A 357 0.55 1.64 24.01
N ASN A 358 1.76 1.68 23.44
CA ASN A 358 3.01 1.47 24.17
C ASN A 358 3.70 2.78 24.59
N LEU A 359 3.10 3.93 24.26
CA LEU A 359 3.57 5.27 24.63
C LEU A 359 2.37 6.21 24.89
N TYR A 360 2.37 6.96 26.00
CA TYR A 360 1.41 7.98 26.42
C TYR A 360 -0.09 7.61 26.35
N PRO A 361 -0.64 6.84 27.33
CA PRO A 361 0.05 6.12 28.37
C PRO A 361 0.66 4.82 27.84
N ALA A 362 1.79 4.43 28.38
CA ALA A 362 2.34 3.11 28.13
C ALA A 362 1.47 2.05 28.83
N LYS A 363 1.04 1.06 28.06
CA LYS A 363 0.31 -0.11 28.55
C LYS A 363 1.25 -1.30 28.59
N GLU A 364 0.99 -2.23 29.50
CA GLU A 364 1.67 -3.52 29.51
C GLU A 364 1.08 -4.44 28.45
N ALA A 365 1.93 -5.31 27.88
CA ALA A 365 1.47 -6.31 26.94
C ALA A 365 0.58 -7.34 27.67
N THR A 366 -0.60 -7.60 27.09
CA THR A 366 -1.58 -8.56 27.59
C THR A 366 -1.56 -9.88 26.84
N LYS A 367 -1.01 -9.89 25.62
CA LYS A 367 -0.90 -11.07 24.75
C LYS A 367 0.54 -11.28 24.30
N SER A 368 0.92 -12.54 24.11
CA SER A 368 2.23 -12.88 23.50
C SER A 368 2.16 -12.85 21.97
N ILE A 369 3.33 -12.86 21.33
CA ILE A 369 3.45 -12.93 19.88
C ILE A 369 2.79 -14.20 19.34
N GLU A 370 2.99 -15.34 20.00
CA GLU A 370 2.45 -16.65 19.62
C GLU A 370 0.91 -16.72 19.70
N GLN A 371 0.29 -15.87 20.54
CA GLN A 371 -1.18 -15.75 20.60
C GLN A 371 -1.75 -14.92 19.43
N LEU A 372 -0.95 -14.03 18.84
CA LEU A 372 -1.38 -13.13 17.78
C LEU A 372 -1.14 -13.70 16.39
N TYR A 373 -0.01 -14.39 16.19
CA TYR A 373 0.47 -14.82 14.89
C TYR A 373 0.54 -16.33 14.75
N ASP A 374 0.20 -16.81 13.55
CA ASP A 374 0.26 -18.21 13.14
C ASP A 374 1.06 -18.30 11.84
N SER A 375 2.16 -19.05 11.84
CA SER A 375 3.04 -19.17 10.68
C SER A 375 2.42 -19.93 9.50
N SER A 376 1.27 -20.57 9.68
CA SER A 376 0.55 -21.31 8.64
C SER A 376 -0.48 -20.47 7.89
N ARG A 377 -0.75 -19.23 8.34
CA ARG A 377 -1.83 -18.38 7.81
C ARG A 377 -1.39 -16.94 7.62
N ILE A 378 -1.94 -16.32 6.58
CA ILE A 378 -1.92 -14.87 6.42
C ILE A 378 -3.19 -14.31 7.06
N LYS A 379 -3.03 -13.56 8.14
CA LYS A 379 -4.13 -12.98 8.91
C LYS A 379 -3.77 -11.55 9.30
N ALA A 380 -4.70 -10.63 9.08
CA ALA A 380 -4.56 -9.27 9.58
C ALA A 380 -4.47 -9.26 11.11
N VAL A 381 -3.45 -8.58 11.63
CA VAL A 381 -3.20 -8.39 13.07
C VAL A 381 -2.81 -6.93 13.29
N ARG A 382 -3.47 -6.25 14.22
CA ARG A 382 -3.10 -4.89 14.61
C ARG A 382 -1.97 -4.92 15.63
N LEU A 383 -0.98 -4.04 15.47
CA LEU A 383 0.14 -3.94 16.41
C LEU A 383 -0.32 -3.62 17.84
N ALA A 384 -1.46 -2.93 17.97
CA ALA A 384 -2.05 -2.60 19.25
C ALA A 384 -2.69 -3.81 19.97
N GLU A 385 -3.05 -4.90 19.26
CA GLU A 385 -3.71 -6.07 19.84
C GLU A 385 -2.92 -6.73 20.97
N MET A 386 -1.61 -6.56 20.98
CA MET A 386 -0.74 -7.05 22.06
C MET A 386 -1.04 -6.36 23.40
N PHE A 387 -1.60 -5.16 23.39
CA PHE A 387 -1.83 -4.28 24.53
C PHE A 387 -3.32 -4.05 24.81
N GLU A 388 -4.17 -4.64 24.00
CA GLU A 388 -5.64 -4.59 24.06
C GLU A 388 -6.22 -6.00 24.40
#